data_73e3c3e8e9d539cc6bb1703b6b01172f
#
_entry.id   73e3c3e8e9d539cc6bb1703b6b01172f
#
_cell.length_a   1.000
_cell.length_b   1.000
_cell.length_c   1.000
_cell.angle_alpha   90.00
_cell.angle_beta   90.00
_cell.angle_gamma   90.00
#
_symmetry.space_group_name_H-M   'P 1'
#
loop_
_entity.id
_entity.type
_entity.pdbx_description
1 polymer ?
#
loop_
_entity_poly.entity_id
_entity_poly.type
_entity_poly.pdbx_seq_one_letter_code
_entity_poly.pdbx_strand_id
1 'polypeptide(L)'
;MIETPAHKWIAKFSSSSDTFNVVKSEFVAMRLAALAGLDVAVVQLTAAAGRDVLLIQRFDRQHTADGYQRRAMVSALTILELDELMARYASYETLAEIVRHRFDAPVPTLHELFGRLVFNVLCGNTDDHARNHAAFWNGSSLALTPAYDICPQARAGNEASQAMLIVGQQRSSRLATCLQAAPHFVLDDAAATALIARQITSIQQHFDAVCQEANLAEVDRNLLRVRNILNPAIFEGAPDALQRLVAGFR
;
A
#
# COMPACT_ATOMS: atom_id res chain seq x y z
N MET A 1 -11.79 -3.28 -19.52
CA MET A 1 -11.38 -4.53 -18.86
C MET A 1 -10.67 -5.38 -19.89
N ILE A 2 -9.47 -5.84 -19.59
CA ILE A 2 -8.70 -6.73 -20.45
C ILE A 2 -8.88 -8.16 -19.91
N GLU A 3 -9.12 -9.12 -20.77
CA GLU A 3 -9.28 -10.53 -20.42
C GLU A 3 -8.16 -11.35 -21.05
N THR A 4 -7.56 -12.22 -20.26
CA THR A 4 -6.78 -13.35 -20.73
C THR A 4 -7.54 -14.64 -20.43
N PRO A 5 -7.22 -15.79 -21.04
CA PRO A 5 -8.00 -17.02 -20.83
C PRO A 5 -8.20 -17.44 -19.37
N ALA A 6 -7.39 -16.94 -18.44
CA ALA A 6 -7.45 -17.31 -17.02
C ALA A 6 -7.71 -16.14 -16.07
N HIS A 7 -7.56 -14.88 -16.49
CA HIS A 7 -7.59 -13.74 -15.57
C HIS A 7 -8.31 -12.53 -16.18
N LYS A 8 -8.98 -11.76 -15.30
CA LYS A 8 -9.53 -10.44 -15.63
C LYS A 8 -8.65 -9.36 -15.03
N TRP A 9 -8.45 -8.28 -15.79
CA TRP A 9 -7.55 -7.21 -15.42
C TRP A 9 -8.26 -5.86 -15.41
N ILE A 10 -7.81 -4.98 -14.53
CA ILE A 10 -8.09 -3.55 -14.57
C ILE A 10 -6.89 -2.90 -15.28
N ALA A 11 -7.13 -2.01 -16.21
CA ALA A 11 -6.08 -1.24 -16.88
C ALA A 11 -6.13 0.21 -16.43
N LYS A 12 -5.00 0.71 -15.89
CA LYS A 12 -4.78 2.13 -15.59
C LYS A 12 -3.86 2.71 -16.67
N PHE A 13 -4.23 3.82 -17.24
CA PHE A 13 -3.48 4.52 -18.28
C PHE A 13 -2.82 5.77 -17.72
N SER A 14 -1.62 6.09 -18.23
CA SER A 14 -1.00 7.38 -17.96
C SER A 14 -1.85 8.53 -18.49
N SER A 15 -1.92 9.62 -17.72
CA SER A 15 -2.56 10.87 -18.18
C SER A 15 -1.56 11.79 -18.86
N SER A 16 -2.02 12.62 -19.78
CA SER A 16 -1.20 13.69 -20.35
C SER A 16 -0.91 14.84 -19.38
N SER A 17 -1.62 14.88 -18.26
CA SER A 17 -1.42 15.84 -17.17
C SER A 17 -0.44 15.37 -16.10
N ASP A 18 0.03 14.11 -16.17
CA ASP A 18 0.95 13.56 -15.18
C ASP A 18 2.31 14.30 -15.28
N THR A 19 2.81 14.79 -14.15
CA THR A 19 4.10 15.47 -14.05
C THR A 19 5.28 14.49 -13.98
N PHE A 20 5.02 13.22 -13.76
CA PHE A 20 5.95 12.08 -13.76
C PHE A 20 5.18 10.83 -14.17
N ASN A 21 5.87 9.72 -14.42
CA ASN A 21 5.21 8.49 -14.84
C ASN A 21 4.50 7.79 -13.67
N VAL A 22 3.25 8.20 -13.38
CA VAL A 22 2.42 7.69 -12.27
C VAL A 22 2.20 6.18 -12.41
N VAL A 23 1.91 5.70 -13.62
CA VAL A 23 1.63 4.29 -13.92
C VAL A 23 2.81 3.38 -13.55
N LYS A 24 4.04 3.76 -13.96
CA LYS A 24 5.26 3.03 -13.61
C LYS A 24 5.62 3.18 -12.14
N SER A 25 5.35 4.33 -11.54
CA SER A 25 5.59 4.58 -10.11
C SER A 25 4.70 3.70 -9.22
N GLU A 26 3.42 3.54 -9.57
CA GLU A 26 2.50 2.61 -8.92
C GLU A 26 2.97 1.16 -9.09
N PHE A 27 3.38 0.77 -10.31
CA PHE A 27 3.97 -0.55 -10.54
C PHE A 27 5.16 -0.82 -9.62
N VAL A 28 6.12 0.13 -9.57
CA VAL A 28 7.32 0.01 -8.71
C VAL A 28 6.92 -0.17 -7.24
N ALA A 29 6.01 0.66 -6.73
CA ALA A 29 5.58 0.56 -5.34
C ALA A 29 4.87 -0.77 -5.05
N MET A 30 3.96 -1.24 -5.89
CA MET A 30 3.27 -2.51 -5.70
C MET A 30 4.20 -3.71 -5.81
N ARG A 31 5.21 -3.70 -6.70
CA ARG A 31 6.23 -4.73 -6.78
C ARG A 31 7.11 -4.75 -5.53
N LEU A 32 7.55 -3.58 -5.05
CA LEU A 32 8.32 -3.47 -3.81
C LEU A 32 7.52 -3.91 -2.59
N ALA A 33 6.21 -3.62 -2.54
CA ALA A 33 5.32 -4.08 -1.47
C ALA A 33 5.27 -5.62 -1.40
N ALA A 34 5.11 -6.28 -2.56
CA ALA A 34 5.13 -7.74 -2.65
C ALA A 34 6.48 -8.33 -2.21
N LEU A 35 7.61 -7.73 -2.63
CA LEU A 35 8.95 -8.15 -2.23
C LEU A 35 9.24 -7.87 -0.74
N ALA A 36 8.56 -6.90 -0.14
CA ALA A 36 8.60 -6.63 1.29
C ALA A 36 7.72 -7.60 2.12
N GLY A 37 7.05 -8.55 1.47
CA GLY A 37 6.28 -9.63 2.11
C GLY A 37 4.81 -9.32 2.34
N LEU A 38 4.26 -8.26 1.74
CA LEU A 38 2.82 -7.98 1.78
C LEU A 38 2.06 -8.81 0.73
N ASP A 39 0.83 -9.17 1.05
CA ASP A 39 -0.10 -9.75 0.08
C ASP A 39 -0.64 -8.64 -0.84
N VAL A 40 -0.18 -8.62 -2.10
CA VAL A 40 -0.43 -7.55 -3.06
C VAL A 40 -1.06 -8.10 -4.34
N ALA A 41 -2.00 -7.38 -4.91
CA ALA A 41 -2.58 -7.70 -6.20
C ALA A 41 -1.49 -7.81 -7.28
N VAL A 42 -1.56 -8.85 -8.11
CA VAL A 42 -0.61 -9.06 -9.20
C VAL A 42 -0.69 -7.90 -10.19
N VAL A 43 0.45 -7.33 -10.53
CA VAL A 43 0.57 -6.22 -11.48
C VAL A 43 1.49 -6.56 -12.63
N GLN A 44 1.21 -5.99 -13.80
CA GLN A 44 2.01 -6.09 -15.01
C GLN A 44 2.03 -4.75 -15.73
N LEU A 45 3.13 -4.44 -16.38
CA LEU A 45 3.21 -3.30 -17.30
C LEU A 45 3.04 -3.76 -18.74
N THR A 46 2.33 -2.96 -19.52
CA THR A 46 2.20 -3.09 -20.97
C THR A 46 2.15 -1.70 -21.61
N ALA A 47 2.09 -1.66 -22.92
CA ALA A 47 1.90 -0.42 -23.65
C ALA A 47 0.70 -0.56 -24.60
N ALA A 48 -0.12 0.47 -24.71
CA ALA A 48 -1.22 0.56 -25.65
C ALA A 48 -1.34 1.99 -26.18
N ALA A 49 -1.49 2.11 -27.50
CA ALA A 49 -1.60 3.40 -28.20
C ALA A 49 -0.47 4.39 -27.83
N GLY A 50 0.77 3.90 -27.66
CA GLY A 50 1.95 4.71 -27.33
C GLY A 50 1.99 5.18 -25.87
N ARG A 51 1.15 4.65 -24.97
CA ARG A 51 1.10 4.98 -23.53
C ARG A 51 1.43 3.77 -22.69
N ASP A 52 2.09 4.01 -21.56
CA ASP A 52 2.26 2.99 -20.52
C ASP A 52 0.91 2.64 -19.89
N VAL A 53 0.70 1.37 -19.61
CA VAL A 53 -0.53 0.84 -19.01
C VAL A 53 -0.15 -0.10 -17.87
N LEU A 54 -0.67 0.17 -16.68
CA LEU A 54 -0.61 -0.75 -15.55
C LEU A 54 -1.82 -1.68 -15.61
N LEU A 55 -1.55 -2.97 -15.67
CA LEU A 55 -2.55 -4.02 -15.54
C LEU A 55 -2.54 -4.53 -14.10
N ILE A 56 -3.70 -4.54 -13.45
CA ILE A 56 -3.90 -5.06 -12.10
C ILE A 56 -4.85 -6.23 -12.19
N GLN A 57 -4.40 -7.42 -11.77
CA GLN A 57 -5.23 -8.62 -11.78
C GLN A 57 -6.41 -8.48 -10.81
N ARG A 58 -7.60 -8.77 -11.28
CA ARG A 58 -8.80 -8.78 -10.46
C ARG A 58 -8.82 -10.01 -9.56
N PHE A 59 -8.60 -9.81 -8.28
CA PHE A 59 -8.66 -10.84 -7.25
C PHE A 59 -10.11 -11.17 -6.82
N ASP A 60 -11.08 -10.34 -7.19
CA ASP A 60 -12.50 -10.56 -6.93
C ASP A 60 -13.20 -11.38 -8.04
N ARG A 61 -12.42 -11.92 -8.96
CA ARG A 61 -12.88 -12.78 -10.06
C ARG A 61 -12.04 -14.06 -10.07
N GLN A 62 -12.69 -15.16 -9.72
CA GLN A 62 -12.06 -16.47 -9.73
C GLN A 62 -12.53 -17.25 -10.96
N HIS A 63 -11.58 -17.77 -11.73
CA HIS A 63 -11.87 -18.67 -12.82
C HIS A 63 -12.13 -20.08 -12.28
N THR A 64 -13.26 -20.68 -12.68
CA THR A 64 -13.66 -22.04 -12.33
C THR A 64 -13.97 -22.82 -13.60
N ALA A 65 -14.24 -24.12 -13.47
CA ALA A 65 -14.66 -24.95 -14.62
C ALA A 65 -15.94 -24.43 -15.28
N ASP A 66 -16.83 -23.79 -14.50
CA ASP A 66 -18.11 -23.25 -14.97
C ASP A 66 -18.02 -21.78 -15.40
N GLY A 67 -16.82 -21.21 -15.49
CA GLY A 67 -16.59 -19.80 -15.86
C GLY A 67 -16.12 -18.94 -14.69
N TYR A 68 -16.37 -17.63 -14.77
CA TYR A 68 -15.93 -16.68 -13.73
C TYR A 68 -16.95 -16.56 -12.61
N GLN A 69 -16.51 -16.80 -11.39
CA GLN A 69 -17.26 -16.50 -10.17
C GLN A 69 -16.82 -15.17 -9.56
N ARG A 70 -17.79 -14.44 -9.00
CA ARG A 70 -17.52 -13.23 -8.20
C ARG A 70 -17.32 -13.61 -6.74
N ARG A 71 -16.27 -13.08 -6.14
CA ARG A 71 -16.13 -13.07 -4.69
C ARG A 71 -16.81 -11.81 -4.16
N ALA A 72 -17.70 -11.96 -3.18
CA ALA A 72 -18.30 -10.82 -2.49
C ALA A 72 -17.19 -10.03 -1.78
N MET A 73 -17.17 -8.72 -2.00
CA MET A 73 -16.12 -7.84 -1.48
C MET A 73 -16.74 -6.52 -0.99
N VAL A 74 -16.23 -6.00 0.11
CA VAL A 74 -16.68 -4.76 0.72
C VAL A 74 -15.47 -3.89 1.08
N SER A 75 -15.52 -2.58 0.81
CA SER A 75 -14.45 -1.64 1.17
C SER A 75 -14.41 -1.35 2.66
N ALA A 76 -13.24 -0.96 3.18
CA ALA A 76 -13.12 -0.53 4.57
C ALA A 76 -13.97 0.72 4.86
N LEU A 77 -14.20 1.60 3.90
CA LEU A 77 -15.12 2.73 4.08
C LEU A 77 -16.53 2.24 4.48
N THR A 78 -17.04 1.22 3.78
CA THR A 78 -18.34 0.60 4.10
C THR A 78 -18.28 -0.20 5.41
N ILE A 79 -17.17 -0.91 5.69
CA ILE A 79 -16.96 -1.66 6.94
C ILE A 79 -16.96 -0.71 8.15
N LEU A 80 -16.42 0.50 7.99
CA LEU A 80 -16.39 1.56 9.00
C LEU A 80 -17.72 2.32 9.10
N GLU A 81 -18.72 1.98 8.26
CA GLU A 81 -20.04 2.62 8.21
C GLU A 81 -19.96 4.14 7.96
N LEU A 82 -18.96 4.57 7.17
CA LEU A 82 -18.74 5.96 6.80
C LEU A 82 -19.27 6.23 5.39
N ASP A 83 -19.93 7.37 5.22
CA ASP A 83 -20.21 7.92 3.90
C ASP A 83 -19.00 8.67 3.31
N GLU A 84 -19.09 9.08 2.06
CA GLU A 84 -18.03 9.76 1.34
C GLU A 84 -17.58 11.08 2.00
N LEU A 85 -18.52 11.86 2.56
CA LEU A 85 -18.21 13.12 3.21
C LEU A 85 -17.49 12.91 4.55
N MET A 86 -17.69 11.74 5.15
CA MET A 86 -17.10 11.34 6.42
C MET A 86 -15.82 10.51 6.25
N ALA A 87 -15.39 10.21 5.02
CA ALA A 87 -14.20 9.37 4.73
C ALA A 87 -12.92 9.86 5.43
N ARG A 88 -12.78 11.17 5.67
CA ARG A 88 -11.65 11.77 6.40
C ARG A 88 -11.52 11.32 7.87
N TYR A 89 -12.58 10.72 8.44
CA TYR A 89 -12.58 10.19 9.81
C TYR A 89 -12.25 8.69 9.86
N ALA A 90 -12.06 8.05 8.70
CA ALA A 90 -11.59 6.68 8.66
C ALA A 90 -10.27 6.55 9.43
N SER A 91 -10.17 5.50 10.24
CA SER A 91 -9.05 5.28 11.16
C SER A 91 -8.56 3.84 11.07
N TYR A 92 -7.24 3.70 11.04
CA TYR A 92 -6.58 2.41 11.16
C TYR A 92 -6.83 1.73 12.51
N GLU A 93 -6.90 2.53 13.58
CA GLU A 93 -7.22 2.05 14.93
C GLU A 93 -8.62 1.44 14.97
N THR A 94 -9.64 2.14 14.43
CA THR A 94 -11.00 1.63 14.35
C THR A 94 -11.09 0.40 13.44
N LEU A 95 -10.39 0.40 12.32
CA LEU A 95 -10.36 -0.75 11.41
C LEU A 95 -9.70 -1.97 12.09
N ALA A 96 -8.64 -1.78 12.86
CA ALA A 96 -7.99 -2.84 13.63
C ALA A 96 -8.95 -3.45 14.66
N GLU A 97 -9.77 -2.64 15.31
CA GLU A 97 -10.80 -3.13 16.25
C GLU A 97 -11.85 -3.99 15.54
N ILE A 98 -12.31 -3.57 14.37
CA ILE A 98 -13.24 -4.37 13.55
C ILE A 98 -12.61 -5.68 13.10
N VAL A 99 -11.31 -5.66 12.73
CA VAL A 99 -10.57 -6.88 12.35
C VAL A 99 -10.59 -7.91 13.47
N ARG A 100 -10.42 -7.51 14.74
CA ARG A 100 -10.44 -8.42 15.89
C ARG A 100 -11.74 -9.19 16.03
N HIS A 101 -12.87 -8.57 15.67
CA HIS A 101 -14.20 -9.12 15.93
C HIS A 101 -14.88 -9.76 14.73
N ARG A 102 -14.48 -9.39 13.51
CA ARG A 102 -15.22 -9.77 12.29
C ARG A 102 -14.42 -10.56 11.26
N PHE A 103 -13.08 -10.65 11.42
CA PHE A 103 -12.24 -11.36 10.47
C PHE A 103 -11.93 -12.79 10.92
N ASP A 104 -11.73 -13.68 9.96
CA ASP A 104 -11.49 -15.12 10.19
C ASP A 104 -10.10 -15.39 10.81
N ALA A 105 -9.10 -14.58 10.52
CA ALA A 105 -7.75 -14.68 11.03
C ALA A 105 -7.27 -13.33 11.60
N PRO A 106 -7.76 -12.92 12.81
CA PRO A 106 -7.55 -11.57 13.32
C PRO A 106 -6.08 -11.16 13.45
N VAL A 107 -5.25 -11.95 14.13
CA VAL A 107 -3.86 -11.58 14.41
C VAL A 107 -3.01 -11.48 13.13
N PRO A 108 -3.00 -12.46 12.22
CA PRO A 108 -2.31 -12.33 10.94
C PRO A 108 -2.81 -11.13 10.12
N THR A 109 -4.12 -10.87 10.12
CA THR A 109 -4.71 -9.72 9.41
C THR A 109 -4.27 -8.38 10.00
N LEU A 110 -4.18 -8.28 11.33
CA LEU A 110 -3.68 -7.08 12.00
C LEU A 110 -2.21 -6.81 11.65
N HIS A 111 -1.36 -7.85 11.65
CA HIS A 111 0.04 -7.72 11.25
C HIS A 111 0.18 -7.29 9.78
N GLU A 112 -0.61 -7.87 8.89
CA GLU A 112 -0.65 -7.48 7.48
C GLU A 112 -1.11 -6.01 7.32
N LEU A 113 -2.17 -5.61 8.01
CA LEU A 113 -2.69 -4.24 7.95
C LEU A 113 -1.68 -3.21 8.48
N PHE A 114 -0.98 -3.53 9.58
CA PHE A 114 0.13 -2.71 10.08
C PHE A 114 1.27 -2.63 9.06
N GLY A 115 1.62 -3.75 8.43
CA GLY A 115 2.62 -3.80 7.37
C GLY A 115 2.25 -2.89 6.19
N ARG A 116 0.98 -2.85 5.79
CA ARG A 116 0.47 -1.95 4.72
C ARG A 116 0.55 -0.49 5.11
N LEU A 117 0.13 -0.14 6.33
CA LEU A 117 0.27 1.22 6.88
C LEU A 117 1.73 1.68 6.81
N VAL A 118 2.65 0.87 7.34
CA VAL A 118 4.09 1.18 7.32
C VAL A 118 4.60 1.33 5.89
N PHE A 119 4.24 0.41 5.00
CA PHE A 119 4.70 0.45 3.62
C PHE A 119 4.18 1.69 2.88
N ASN A 120 2.93 2.11 3.09
CA ASN A 120 2.38 3.34 2.53
C ASN A 120 3.17 4.58 2.98
N VAL A 121 3.60 4.62 4.24
CA VAL A 121 4.50 5.67 4.74
C VAL A 121 5.88 5.57 4.08
N LEU A 122 6.47 4.37 3.99
CA LEU A 122 7.81 4.14 3.41
C LEU A 122 7.89 4.47 1.92
N CYS A 123 6.84 4.20 1.15
CA CYS A 123 6.81 4.48 -0.29
C CYS A 123 6.25 5.88 -0.62
N GLY A 124 5.76 6.63 0.37
CA GLY A 124 5.20 7.96 0.16
C GLY A 124 3.79 7.94 -0.46
N ASN A 125 3.03 6.85 -0.31
CA ASN A 125 1.61 6.82 -0.65
C ASN A 125 0.80 7.53 0.45
N THR A 126 0.50 8.79 0.26
CA THR A 126 -0.29 9.59 1.22
C THR A 126 -1.78 9.58 0.92
N ASP A 127 -2.19 9.02 -0.22
CA ASP A 127 -3.59 8.87 -0.61
C ASP A 127 -4.19 7.50 -0.20
N ASP A 128 -3.60 6.90 0.82
CA ASP A 128 -4.06 5.63 1.39
C ASP A 128 -5.34 5.83 2.19
N HIS A 129 -6.46 5.81 1.50
CA HIS A 129 -7.81 6.02 2.07
C HIS A 129 -8.56 4.70 2.26
N ALA A 130 -9.67 4.73 3.03
CA ALA A 130 -10.42 3.52 3.41
C ALA A 130 -11.00 2.73 2.22
N ARG A 131 -11.09 3.29 1.02
CA ARG A 131 -11.48 2.54 -0.19
C ARG A 131 -10.33 1.71 -0.77
N ASN A 132 -9.08 1.99 -0.39
CA ASN A 132 -7.90 1.21 -0.80
C ASN A 132 -7.68 -0.03 0.07
N HIS A 133 -8.54 -0.22 1.09
CA HIS A 133 -8.63 -1.43 1.88
C HIS A 133 -9.98 -2.10 1.64
N ALA A 134 -9.98 -3.40 1.45
CA ALA A 134 -11.22 -4.15 1.28
C ALA A 134 -11.11 -5.55 1.90
N ALA A 135 -12.25 -6.16 2.13
CA ALA A 135 -12.33 -7.52 2.62
C ALA A 135 -13.31 -8.35 1.79
N PHE A 136 -13.00 -9.61 1.60
CA PHE A 136 -13.92 -10.61 1.09
C PHE A 136 -14.91 -11.00 2.18
N TRP A 137 -16.15 -11.27 1.76
CA TRP A 137 -17.20 -11.81 2.62
C TRP A 137 -17.54 -13.25 2.19
N ASN A 138 -17.49 -14.19 3.11
CA ASN A 138 -17.77 -15.61 2.85
C ASN A 138 -19.16 -16.06 3.33
N GLY A 139 -19.98 -15.16 3.83
CA GLY A 139 -21.28 -15.45 4.43
C GLY A 139 -21.29 -15.40 5.96
N SER A 140 -20.13 -15.44 6.62
CA SER A 140 -20.02 -15.45 8.09
C SER A 140 -18.92 -14.53 8.63
N SER A 141 -17.79 -14.41 7.94
CA SER A 141 -16.62 -13.64 8.36
C SER A 141 -16.00 -12.89 7.20
N LEU A 142 -15.11 -11.95 7.52
CA LEU A 142 -14.34 -11.17 6.58
C LEU A 142 -12.91 -11.73 6.46
N ALA A 143 -12.32 -11.63 5.27
CA ALA A 143 -10.90 -11.89 5.02
C ALA A 143 -10.30 -10.74 4.21
N LEU A 144 -9.15 -10.22 4.61
CA LEU A 144 -8.51 -9.10 3.92
C LEU A 144 -8.22 -9.47 2.45
N THR A 145 -8.49 -8.54 1.53
CA THR A 145 -8.08 -8.71 0.12
C THR A 145 -6.59 -8.46 -0.04
N PRO A 146 -5.95 -8.88 -1.14
CA PRO A 146 -4.65 -8.35 -1.51
C PRO A 146 -4.65 -6.82 -1.51
N ALA A 147 -3.52 -6.19 -1.16
CA ALA A 147 -3.34 -4.74 -1.24
C ALA A 147 -3.35 -4.28 -2.70
N TYR A 148 -3.88 -3.11 -2.94
CA TYR A 148 -3.97 -2.49 -4.28
C TYR A 148 -3.90 -0.97 -4.16
N ASP A 149 -3.65 -0.29 -5.29
CA ASP A 149 -3.63 1.17 -5.35
C ASP A 149 -2.55 1.80 -4.45
N ILE A 150 -1.39 1.13 -4.36
CA ILE A 150 -0.22 1.65 -3.64
C ILE A 150 0.56 2.54 -4.61
N CYS A 151 0.27 3.84 -4.59
CA CYS A 151 0.83 4.79 -5.54
C CYS A 151 1.55 5.94 -4.80
N PRO A 152 2.88 6.10 -4.97
CA PRO A 152 3.61 7.23 -4.42
C PRO A 152 3.02 8.56 -4.90
N GLN A 153 2.73 9.46 -3.99
CA GLN A 153 2.13 10.76 -4.28
C GLN A 153 3.19 11.87 -4.37
N ALA A 154 2.93 12.86 -5.21
CA ALA A 154 3.81 14.02 -5.28
C ALA A 154 3.90 14.70 -3.91
N ARG A 155 5.13 14.83 -3.37
CA ARG A 155 5.37 15.43 -2.06
C ARG A 155 5.95 16.82 -2.21
N ALA A 156 5.28 17.81 -1.62
CA ALA A 156 5.78 19.17 -1.49
C ALA A 156 6.27 19.38 -0.05
N GLY A 157 7.60 19.54 0.11
CA GLY A 157 8.21 19.76 1.44
C GLY A 157 8.36 18.51 2.30
N ASN A 158 8.59 18.73 3.59
CA ASN A 158 8.92 17.67 4.56
C ASN A 158 7.68 17.13 5.30
N GLU A 159 6.60 17.89 5.35
CA GLU A 159 5.37 17.46 6.01
C GLU A 159 4.44 16.73 5.05
N ALA A 160 3.88 15.63 5.52
CA ALA A 160 2.85 14.90 4.81
C ALA A 160 1.91 14.22 5.81
N SER A 161 0.66 14.06 5.40
CA SER A 161 -0.37 13.39 6.18
C SER A 161 -0.98 12.25 5.37
N GLN A 162 -1.27 11.13 6.03
CA GLN A 162 -2.06 10.06 5.45
C GLN A 162 -3.53 10.46 5.30
N ALA A 163 -4.22 9.90 4.33
CA ALA A 163 -5.65 10.14 4.15
C ALA A 163 -6.47 9.61 5.34
N MET A 164 -6.06 8.47 5.92
CA MET A 164 -6.67 7.91 7.12
C MET A 164 -5.97 8.39 8.39
N LEU A 165 -6.70 8.44 9.51
CA LEU A 165 -6.13 8.57 10.84
C LEU A 165 -5.33 7.31 11.18
N ILE A 166 -4.16 7.47 11.80
CA ILE A 166 -3.28 6.35 12.17
C ILE A 166 -3.55 5.94 13.63
N VAL A 167 -3.44 6.89 14.56
CA VAL A 167 -3.68 6.69 15.99
C VAL A 167 -4.29 7.94 16.58
N GLY A 168 -5.39 7.81 17.32
CA GLY A 168 -6.16 8.94 17.84
C GLY A 168 -6.54 9.91 16.71
N GLN A 169 -6.12 11.16 16.81
CA GLN A 169 -6.35 12.20 15.78
C GLN A 169 -5.12 12.41 14.87
N GLN A 170 -4.08 11.59 15.02
CA GLN A 170 -2.85 11.75 14.27
C GLN A 170 -2.91 11.03 12.93
N ARG A 171 -2.40 11.69 11.90
CA ARG A 171 -2.25 11.16 10.54
C ARG A 171 -0.90 11.49 9.92
N SER A 172 0.07 11.96 10.71
CA SER A 172 1.40 12.32 10.19
C SER A 172 2.06 11.13 9.50
N SER A 173 2.52 11.33 8.27
CA SER A 173 3.22 10.30 7.49
C SER A 173 4.64 10.10 8.05
N ARG A 174 4.74 9.51 9.24
CA ARG A 174 5.99 9.28 10.00
C ARG A 174 6.00 7.89 10.62
N LEU A 175 7.15 7.25 10.65
CA LEU A 175 7.34 5.94 11.31
C LEU A 175 7.08 6.00 12.82
N ALA A 176 7.39 7.12 13.46
CA ALA A 176 7.06 7.34 14.86
C ALA A 176 5.56 7.23 15.14
N THR A 177 4.71 7.76 14.24
CA THR A 177 3.25 7.65 14.34
C THR A 177 2.79 6.20 14.12
N CYS A 178 3.42 5.46 13.19
CA CYS A 178 3.14 4.03 12.99
C CYS A 178 3.49 3.22 14.25
N LEU A 179 4.64 3.47 14.87
CA LEU A 179 5.05 2.79 16.10
C LEU A 179 4.09 3.06 17.26
N GLN A 180 3.56 4.28 17.40
CA GLN A 180 2.53 4.57 18.40
C GLN A 180 1.24 3.76 18.17
N ALA A 181 0.92 3.42 16.92
CA ALA A 181 -0.24 2.62 16.58
C ALA A 181 -0.02 1.10 16.77
N ALA A 182 1.22 0.62 16.86
CA ALA A 182 1.56 -0.81 16.87
C ALA A 182 0.77 -1.65 17.90
N PRO A 183 0.49 -1.18 19.13
CA PRO A 183 -0.30 -1.95 20.10
C PRO A 183 -1.71 -2.30 19.60
N HIS A 184 -2.33 -1.45 18.77
CA HIS A 184 -3.64 -1.74 18.15
C HIS A 184 -3.59 -2.91 17.18
N PHE A 185 -2.41 -3.27 16.70
CA PHE A 185 -2.16 -4.38 15.77
C PHE A 185 -1.55 -5.61 16.47
N VAL A 186 -1.59 -5.65 17.80
CA VAL A 186 -1.01 -6.75 18.61
C VAL A 186 0.50 -6.92 18.36
N LEU A 187 1.18 -5.79 18.20
CA LEU A 187 2.64 -5.73 18.04
C LEU A 187 3.24 -4.93 19.20
N ASP A 188 4.26 -5.48 19.82
CA ASP A 188 5.11 -4.72 20.73
C ASP A 188 6.13 -3.88 19.94
N ASP A 189 6.84 -2.99 20.61
CA ASP A 189 7.82 -2.08 20.01
C ASP A 189 8.92 -2.82 19.25
N ALA A 190 9.37 -3.97 19.77
CA ALA A 190 10.43 -4.77 19.16
C ALA A 190 9.94 -5.43 17.85
N ALA A 191 8.76 -6.04 17.87
CA ALA A 191 8.16 -6.68 16.70
C ALA A 191 7.80 -5.65 15.62
N ALA A 192 7.22 -4.50 16.01
CA ALA A 192 6.90 -3.41 15.11
C ALA A 192 8.18 -2.82 14.45
N THR A 193 9.21 -2.55 15.26
CA THR A 193 10.51 -2.05 14.76
C THR A 193 11.16 -3.05 13.82
N ALA A 194 11.12 -4.34 14.13
CA ALA A 194 11.67 -5.40 13.27
C ALA A 194 10.91 -5.51 11.95
N LEU A 195 9.58 -5.36 11.95
CA LEU A 195 8.77 -5.34 10.73
C LEU A 195 9.16 -4.16 9.85
N ILE A 196 9.25 -2.96 10.40
CA ILE A 196 9.67 -1.75 9.69
C ILE A 196 11.08 -1.94 9.10
N ALA A 197 12.02 -2.44 9.88
CA ALA A 197 13.39 -2.68 9.44
C ALA A 197 13.47 -3.65 8.24
N ARG A 198 12.69 -4.75 8.28
CA ARG A 198 12.60 -5.70 7.15
C ARG A 198 12.08 -5.04 5.89
N GLN A 199 11.04 -4.21 5.97
CA GLN A 199 10.49 -3.52 4.80
C GLN A 199 11.49 -2.50 4.24
N ILE A 200 12.18 -1.72 5.08
CA ILE A 200 13.24 -0.79 4.66
C ILE A 200 14.33 -1.56 3.90
N THR A 201 14.83 -2.64 4.49
CA THR A 201 15.89 -3.47 3.89
C THR A 201 15.45 -4.04 2.55
N SER A 202 14.23 -4.56 2.45
CA SER A 202 13.69 -5.09 1.21
C SER A 202 13.58 -4.02 0.13
N ILE A 203 13.08 -2.82 0.46
CA ILE A 203 13.03 -1.70 -0.48
C ILE A 203 14.43 -1.37 -1.00
N GLN A 204 15.42 -1.24 -0.13
CA GLN A 204 16.79 -0.90 -0.52
C GLN A 204 17.40 -1.96 -1.45
N GLN A 205 17.18 -3.24 -1.15
CA GLN A 205 17.73 -4.34 -1.93
C GLN A 205 17.13 -4.46 -3.34
N HIS A 206 15.85 -4.10 -3.49
CA HIS A 206 15.11 -4.38 -4.72
C HIS A 206 14.77 -3.14 -5.56
N PHE A 207 14.93 -1.93 -5.03
CA PHE A 207 14.50 -0.69 -5.69
C PHE A 207 15.04 -0.56 -7.11
N ASP A 208 16.34 -0.70 -7.30
CA ASP A 208 16.95 -0.50 -8.62
C ASP A 208 16.52 -1.57 -9.62
N ALA A 209 16.44 -2.82 -9.19
CA ALA A 209 16.00 -3.94 -10.04
C ALA A 209 14.54 -3.76 -10.47
N VAL A 210 13.66 -3.33 -9.57
CA VAL A 210 12.23 -3.07 -9.89
C VAL A 210 12.06 -1.85 -10.78
N CYS A 211 12.86 -0.79 -10.60
CA CYS A 211 12.88 0.34 -11.52
C CYS A 211 13.34 -0.07 -12.94
N GLN A 212 14.30 -0.99 -13.04
CA GLN A 212 14.73 -1.55 -14.34
C GLN A 212 13.61 -2.42 -14.94
N GLU A 213 12.95 -3.28 -14.16
CA GLU A 213 11.78 -4.06 -14.58
C GLU A 213 10.69 -3.16 -15.17
N ALA A 214 10.45 -2.00 -14.55
CA ALA A 214 9.50 -0.99 -15.03
C ALA A 214 10.00 -0.22 -16.27
N ASN A 215 11.24 -0.37 -16.67
CA ASN A 215 11.89 0.53 -17.64
C ASN A 215 11.59 2.00 -17.30
N LEU A 216 11.81 2.36 -16.03
CA LEU A 216 11.56 3.70 -15.53
C LEU A 216 12.70 4.62 -15.96
N ALA A 217 12.36 5.80 -16.49
CA ALA A 217 13.35 6.80 -16.87
C ALA A 217 14.21 7.22 -15.66
N GLU A 218 15.48 7.54 -15.88
CA GLU A 218 16.40 7.90 -14.81
C GLU A 218 15.92 9.10 -13.99
N VAL A 219 15.31 10.08 -14.65
CA VAL A 219 14.72 11.26 -14.00
C VAL A 219 13.61 10.85 -13.03
N ASP A 220 12.69 9.99 -13.47
CA ASP A 220 11.59 9.50 -12.62
C ASP A 220 12.11 8.60 -11.49
N ARG A 221 13.11 7.75 -11.77
CA ARG A 221 13.77 6.92 -10.75
C ARG A 221 14.40 7.79 -9.65
N ASN A 222 15.13 8.83 -10.04
CA ASN A 222 15.73 9.76 -9.09
C ASN A 222 14.67 10.54 -8.31
N LEU A 223 13.58 10.94 -8.96
CA LEU A 223 12.46 11.61 -8.29
C LEU A 223 11.83 10.69 -7.23
N LEU A 224 11.54 9.43 -7.57
CA LEU A 224 11.01 8.45 -6.62
C LEU A 224 11.95 8.23 -5.44
N ARG A 225 13.25 8.04 -5.69
CA ARG A 225 14.28 7.82 -4.66
C ARG A 225 14.38 8.99 -3.69
N VAL A 226 14.42 10.22 -4.22
CA VAL A 226 14.71 11.43 -3.41
C VAL A 226 13.45 11.96 -2.73
N ARG A 227 12.30 11.89 -3.40
CA ARG A 227 11.09 12.58 -2.96
C ARG A 227 10.07 11.68 -2.26
N ASN A 228 10.00 10.42 -2.65
CA ASN A 228 8.92 9.53 -2.24
C ASN A 228 9.41 8.39 -1.35
N ILE A 229 10.20 7.48 -1.92
CA ILE A 229 10.57 6.22 -1.27
C ILE A 229 11.67 6.48 -0.25
N LEU A 230 11.43 6.05 0.99
CA LEU A 230 12.32 6.27 2.14
C LEU A 230 12.69 7.75 2.34
N ASN A 231 11.73 8.65 2.14
CA ASN A 231 11.91 10.08 2.33
C ASN A 231 12.43 10.37 3.75
N PRO A 232 13.49 11.20 3.92
CA PRO A 232 14.06 11.46 5.23
C PRO A 232 13.09 11.95 6.31
N ALA A 233 12.08 12.72 5.91
CA ALA A 233 11.11 13.29 6.85
C ALA A 233 10.23 12.24 7.55
N ILE A 234 10.06 11.05 6.96
CA ILE A 234 9.28 9.97 7.61
C ILE A 234 10.01 9.38 8.81
N PHE A 235 11.34 9.57 8.91
CA PHE A 235 12.18 9.06 10.00
C PHE A 235 12.26 10.02 11.19
N GLU A 236 11.69 11.21 11.09
CA GLU A 236 11.69 12.17 12.20
C GLU A 236 10.96 11.59 13.42
N GLY A 237 11.66 11.55 14.56
CA GLY A 237 11.17 10.92 15.79
C GLY A 237 11.19 9.39 15.79
N ALA A 238 11.65 8.73 14.73
CA ALA A 238 11.83 7.28 14.71
C ALA A 238 13.09 6.86 15.50
N PRO A 239 13.14 5.62 16.01
CA PRO A 239 14.33 5.08 16.67
C PRO A 239 15.59 5.19 15.79
N ASP A 240 16.74 5.51 16.42
CA ASP A 240 18.04 5.65 15.75
C ASP A 240 18.41 4.42 14.92
N ALA A 241 18.00 3.23 15.35
CA ALA A 241 18.25 1.99 14.64
C ALA A 241 17.64 2.00 13.24
N LEU A 242 16.41 2.55 13.08
CA LEU A 242 15.75 2.68 11.78
C LEU A 242 16.36 3.80 10.93
N GLN A 243 16.76 4.92 11.55
CA GLN A 243 17.41 6.03 10.85
C GLN A 243 18.74 5.61 10.23
N ARG A 244 19.54 4.79 10.96
CA ARG A 244 20.81 4.28 10.47
C ARG A 244 20.69 3.37 9.24
N LEU A 245 19.56 2.65 9.09
CA LEU A 245 19.36 1.76 7.94
C LEU A 245 19.38 2.52 6.60
N VAL A 246 18.95 3.78 6.57
CA VAL A 246 18.78 4.53 5.31
C VAL A 246 19.95 5.46 4.97
N ALA A 247 21.00 5.50 5.79
CA ALA A 247 22.13 6.43 5.62
C ALA A 247 22.85 6.30 4.25
N GLY A 248 22.70 5.18 3.53
CA GLY A 248 23.32 4.93 2.22
C GLY A 248 22.36 4.78 1.05
N PHE A 249 21.07 5.03 1.21
CA PHE A 249 20.06 4.81 0.15
C PHE A 249 19.94 5.96 -0.86
N ARG A 250 20.62 7.08 -0.69
CA ARG A 250 20.53 8.29 -1.53
C ARG A 250 21.40 8.23 -2.77
#